data_c49d17018f7ded3684701a28c82eb86b
#
_entry.id   c49d17018f7ded3684701a28c82eb86b
#
_cell.length_a   1.000
_cell.length_b   1.000
_cell.length_c   1.000
_cell.angle_alpha   90.00
_cell.angle_beta   90.00
_cell.angle_gamma   90.00
#
_symmetry.space_group_name_H-M   'P 1'
#
loop_
_entity.id
_entity.type
_entity.pdbx_description
1 polymer ?
#
loop_
_entity_poly.entity_id
_entity_poly.type
_entity_poly.pdbx_seq_one_letter_code
_entity_poly.pdbx_strand_id
1 'polypeptide(L)'
;MIVVSFLANVLVAVAKTVAAVATRSSSLRTEAVHSWVDVGNECFVVVAARKARRPADEQHMLGYGRESYVWSLFASIGTLLLGAVVGVWQGVHELSEPGGGSDYVVGYAVIGVSFVLEGVSFVQTIRQLRKGADDLGRDLFEHALATSNSTLRAVFTEDFTALVALVLAGLGMALHQLTGVAAYDGVGSILIGLLMVVAAVILISSNGRLLAGKPIEPAQRARMIAALRAEPEIECVAFMYSEVIGPERLLIIASVTLAGDHTQAELAAIMRDLERRLMKHHYVGLAVLTLATPDD
;
A
#
# COMPACT_ATOMS: atom_id res chain seq x y z
N MET A 1 4.80 -17.04 -8.30
CA MET A 1 4.99 -16.32 -7.05
C MET A 1 3.66 -16.08 -6.33
N ILE A 2 2.69 -15.36 -6.88
CA ILE A 2 1.41 -15.00 -6.20
C ILE A 2 0.65 -16.21 -5.62
N VAL A 3 0.54 -17.33 -6.36
CA VAL A 3 -0.16 -18.53 -5.87
C VAL A 3 0.57 -19.17 -4.68
N VAL A 4 1.89 -19.13 -4.65
CA VAL A 4 2.69 -19.70 -3.54
C VAL A 4 2.53 -18.83 -2.29
N SER A 5 2.56 -17.51 -2.43
CA SER A 5 2.28 -16.55 -1.35
C SER A 5 0.88 -16.76 -0.79
N PHE A 6 -0.13 -16.81 -1.65
CA PHE A 6 -1.52 -17.06 -1.24
C PHE A 6 -1.69 -18.36 -0.45
N LEU A 7 -1.10 -19.48 -0.93
CA LEU A 7 -1.17 -20.76 -0.21
C LEU A 7 -0.44 -20.72 1.13
N ALA A 8 0.70 -20.01 1.21
CA ALA A 8 1.41 -19.81 2.46
C ALA A 8 0.57 -19.03 3.47
N ASN A 9 -0.07 -17.93 3.06
CA ASN A 9 -0.95 -17.12 3.90
C ASN A 9 -2.17 -17.91 4.39
N VAL A 10 -2.80 -18.72 3.52
CA VAL A 10 -3.88 -19.64 3.92
C VAL A 10 -3.39 -20.64 4.97
N LEU A 11 -2.21 -21.23 4.79
CA LEU A 11 -1.64 -22.19 5.74
C LEU A 11 -1.38 -21.53 7.11
N VAL A 12 -0.84 -20.30 7.13
CA VAL A 12 -0.62 -19.51 8.34
C VAL A 12 -1.95 -19.19 9.03
N ALA A 13 -2.97 -18.76 8.29
CA ALA A 13 -4.30 -18.47 8.83
C ALA A 13 -4.94 -19.72 9.48
N VAL A 14 -4.84 -20.88 8.83
CA VAL A 14 -5.31 -22.16 9.37
C VAL A 14 -4.53 -22.52 10.65
N ALA A 15 -3.20 -22.44 10.63
CA ALA A 15 -2.37 -22.76 11.80
C ALA A 15 -2.69 -21.85 13.00
N LYS A 16 -2.84 -20.51 12.77
CA LYS A 16 -3.26 -19.56 13.80
C LYS A 16 -4.67 -19.87 14.33
N THR A 17 -5.59 -20.29 13.46
CA THR A 17 -6.96 -20.67 13.87
C THR A 17 -6.95 -21.91 14.77
N VAL A 18 -6.18 -22.94 14.40
CA VAL A 18 -6.05 -24.17 15.22
C VAL A 18 -5.43 -23.84 16.57
N ALA A 19 -4.37 -23.04 16.59
CA ALA A 19 -3.73 -22.60 17.84
C ALA A 19 -4.68 -21.75 18.70
N ALA A 20 -5.45 -20.83 18.11
CA ALA A 20 -6.42 -20.02 18.84
C ALA A 20 -7.51 -20.85 19.51
N VAL A 21 -7.97 -21.92 18.85
CA VAL A 21 -8.94 -22.87 19.41
C VAL A 21 -8.31 -23.70 20.52
N ALA A 22 -7.09 -24.19 20.34
CA ALA A 22 -6.38 -25.03 21.31
C ALA A 22 -6.04 -24.25 22.60
N THR A 23 -5.55 -23.00 22.46
CA THR A 23 -5.14 -22.15 23.58
C THR A 23 -6.28 -21.39 24.24
N ARG A 24 -7.43 -21.25 23.55
CA ARG A 24 -8.54 -20.38 23.93
C ARG A 24 -8.15 -18.90 24.16
N SER A 25 -6.98 -18.46 23.68
CA SER A 25 -6.50 -17.09 23.79
C SER A 25 -7.33 -16.16 22.90
N SER A 26 -7.80 -15.03 23.43
CA SER A 26 -8.54 -14.02 22.70
C SER A 26 -7.65 -13.23 21.75
N SER A 27 -6.41 -12.91 22.17
CA SER A 27 -5.43 -12.26 21.32
C SER A 27 -5.08 -13.13 20.12
N LEU A 28 -4.91 -14.45 20.32
CA LEU A 28 -4.59 -15.37 19.25
C LEU A 28 -5.78 -15.59 18.30
N ARG A 29 -7.02 -15.53 18.80
CA ARG A 29 -8.23 -15.52 17.97
C ARG A 29 -8.30 -14.28 17.08
N THR A 30 -8.01 -13.10 17.66
CA THR A 30 -7.95 -11.84 16.90
C THR A 30 -6.88 -11.90 15.82
N GLU A 31 -5.72 -12.45 16.14
CA GLU A 31 -4.61 -12.66 15.20
C GLU A 31 -4.95 -13.66 14.07
N ALA A 32 -5.72 -14.72 14.39
CA ALA A 32 -6.23 -15.64 13.37
C ALA A 32 -7.22 -14.94 12.41
N VAL A 33 -8.13 -14.11 12.94
CA VAL A 33 -9.04 -13.29 12.11
C VAL A 33 -8.26 -12.32 11.24
N HIS A 34 -7.22 -11.66 11.78
CA HIS A 34 -6.32 -10.80 11.00
C HIS A 34 -5.75 -11.57 9.81
N SER A 35 -5.19 -12.75 10.02
CA SER A 35 -4.62 -13.56 8.92
C SER A 35 -5.65 -13.99 7.87
N TRP A 36 -6.90 -14.23 8.24
CA TRP A 36 -7.97 -14.47 7.25
C TRP A 36 -8.35 -13.21 6.46
N VAL A 37 -8.30 -12.04 7.09
CA VAL A 37 -8.47 -10.76 6.40
C VAL A 37 -7.35 -10.54 5.39
N ASP A 38 -6.10 -10.85 5.75
CA ASP A 38 -4.93 -10.74 4.85
C ASP A 38 -5.07 -11.65 3.62
N VAL A 39 -5.53 -12.91 3.81
CA VAL A 39 -5.88 -13.82 2.70
C VAL A 39 -6.94 -13.20 1.79
N GLY A 40 -7.98 -12.57 2.36
CA GLY A 40 -8.99 -11.84 1.60
C GLY A 40 -8.41 -10.64 0.84
N ASN A 41 -7.54 -9.86 1.49
CA ASN A 41 -6.87 -8.72 0.89
C ASN A 41 -5.99 -9.12 -0.31
N GLU A 42 -5.29 -10.26 -0.23
CA GLU A 42 -4.48 -10.76 -1.34
C GLU A 42 -5.34 -11.05 -2.60
N CYS A 43 -6.58 -11.51 -2.43
CA CYS A 43 -7.52 -11.63 -3.55
C CYS A 43 -7.82 -10.27 -4.19
N PHE A 44 -8.08 -9.22 -3.40
CA PHE A 44 -8.29 -7.88 -3.92
C PHE A 44 -7.05 -7.32 -4.62
N VAL A 45 -5.85 -7.57 -4.09
CA VAL A 45 -4.58 -7.17 -4.71
C VAL A 45 -4.39 -7.82 -6.08
N VAL A 46 -4.71 -9.11 -6.22
CA VAL A 46 -4.67 -9.83 -7.52
C VAL A 46 -5.64 -9.22 -8.52
N VAL A 47 -6.87 -8.93 -8.10
CA VAL A 47 -7.88 -8.28 -8.96
C VAL A 47 -7.42 -6.88 -9.36
N ALA A 48 -6.92 -6.10 -8.41
CA ALA A 48 -6.37 -4.77 -8.63
C ALA A 48 -5.25 -4.78 -9.67
N ALA A 49 -4.26 -5.67 -9.51
CA ALA A 49 -3.13 -5.79 -10.41
C ALA A 49 -3.54 -6.21 -11.84
N ARG A 50 -4.53 -7.12 -11.96
CA ARG A 50 -5.06 -7.53 -13.28
C ARG A 50 -5.81 -6.40 -13.97
N LYS A 51 -6.67 -5.69 -13.23
CA LYS A 51 -7.46 -4.58 -13.79
C LYS A 51 -6.59 -3.39 -14.18
N ALA A 52 -5.65 -3.00 -13.32
CA ALA A 52 -4.77 -1.86 -13.57
C ALA A 52 -3.88 -2.03 -14.82
N ARG A 53 -3.62 -3.27 -15.27
CA ARG A 53 -2.83 -3.56 -16.47
C ARG A 53 -3.61 -3.47 -17.78
N ARG A 54 -4.94 -3.27 -17.72
CA ARG A 54 -5.73 -3.13 -18.93
C ARG A 54 -5.31 -1.85 -19.67
N PRO A 55 -5.15 -1.92 -21.02
CA PRO A 55 -4.81 -0.74 -21.82
C PRO A 55 -5.98 0.26 -21.79
N ALA A 56 -5.67 1.49 -22.15
CA ALA A 56 -6.68 2.52 -22.38
C ALA A 56 -7.66 2.10 -23.48
N ASP A 57 -8.92 2.45 -23.31
CA ASP A 57 -10.01 2.27 -24.26
C ASP A 57 -10.88 3.54 -24.33
N GLU A 58 -11.96 3.51 -25.11
CA GLU A 58 -12.87 4.65 -25.28
C GLU A 58 -13.54 5.10 -23.97
N GLN A 59 -13.75 4.19 -23.00
CA GLN A 59 -14.36 4.49 -21.70
C GLN A 59 -13.32 4.97 -20.68
N HIS A 60 -12.07 4.53 -20.82
CA HIS A 60 -10.97 4.83 -19.89
C HIS A 60 -9.74 5.31 -20.67
N MET A 61 -9.81 6.55 -21.16
CA MET A 61 -8.76 7.15 -22.01
C MET A 61 -7.38 7.22 -21.34
N LEU A 62 -7.33 7.31 -19.99
CA LEU A 62 -6.08 7.28 -19.21
C LEU A 62 -5.68 5.85 -18.79
N GLY A 63 -6.43 4.83 -19.25
CA GLY A 63 -6.28 3.43 -18.83
C GLY A 63 -6.88 3.16 -17.46
N TYR A 64 -6.69 1.93 -17.00
CA TYR A 64 -7.31 1.41 -15.77
C TYR A 64 -6.40 1.49 -14.53
N GLY A 65 -5.36 2.31 -14.56
CA GLY A 65 -4.39 2.41 -13.45
C GLY A 65 -5.02 2.73 -12.09
N ARG A 66 -6.04 3.59 -12.05
CA ARG A 66 -6.76 3.99 -10.83
C ARG A 66 -7.61 2.87 -10.22
N GLU A 67 -7.96 1.83 -10.98
CA GLU A 67 -8.66 0.66 -10.45
C GLU A 67 -7.90 -0.02 -9.29
N SER A 68 -6.56 0.04 -9.33
CA SER A 68 -5.76 -0.49 -8.22
C SER A 68 -6.05 0.19 -6.89
N TYR A 69 -6.31 1.49 -6.89
CA TYR A 69 -6.64 2.26 -5.69
C TYR A 69 -8.05 1.95 -5.18
N VAL A 70 -8.99 1.72 -6.09
CA VAL A 70 -10.38 1.32 -5.76
C VAL A 70 -10.37 -0.02 -5.04
N TRP A 71 -9.70 -1.03 -5.62
CA TRP A 71 -9.64 -2.36 -5.02
C TRP A 71 -8.86 -2.40 -3.71
N SER A 72 -7.78 -1.63 -3.64
CA SER A 72 -7.02 -1.44 -2.40
C SER A 72 -7.84 -0.74 -1.31
N LEU A 73 -8.75 0.17 -1.68
CA LEU A 73 -9.68 0.81 -0.76
C LEU A 73 -10.69 -0.20 -0.19
N PHE A 74 -11.27 -1.07 -1.04
CA PHE A 74 -12.16 -2.14 -0.58
C PHE A 74 -11.46 -3.11 0.38
N ALA A 75 -10.22 -3.50 0.09
CA ALA A 75 -9.41 -4.32 0.98
C ALA A 75 -9.24 -3.64 2.35
N SER A 76 -8.85 -2.35 2.37
CA SER A 76 -8.66 -1.59 3.61
C SER A 76 -9.95 -1.43 4.43
N ILE A 77 -11.11 -1.28 3.77
CA ILE A 77 -12.42 -1.26 4.45
C ILE A 77 -12.72 -2.64 5.04
N GLY A 78 -12.40 -3.73 4.33
CA GLY A 78 -12.53 -5.10 4.83
C GLY A 78 -11.71 -5.33 6.09
N THR A 79 -10.45 -4.88 6.11
CA THR A 79 -9.58 -4.91 7.30
C THR A 79 -10.20 -4.15 8.47
N LEU A 80 -10.75 -2.94 8.23
CA LEU A 80 -11.40 -2.15 9.27
C LEU A 80 -12.63 -2.85 9.86
N LEU A 81 -13.52 -3.34 9.01
CA LEU A 81 -14.81 -3.91 9.46
C LEU A 81 -14.63 -5.28 10.11
N LEU A 82 -13.80 -6.14 9.55
CA LEU A 82 -13.65 -7.51 10.05
C LEU A 82 -12.57 -7.60 11.13
N GLY A 83 -11.36 -7.09 10.84
CA GLY A 83 -10.24 -7.21 11.74
C GLY A 83 -10.39 -6.36 13.00
N ALA A 84 -10.63 -5.05 12.83
CA ALA A 84 -10.72 -4.12 13.95
C ALA A 84 -11.95 -4.37 14.84
N VAL A 85 -13.14 -4.53 14.24
CA VAL A 85 -14.38 -4.73 14.99
C VAL A 85 -14.33 -6.04 15.76
N VAL A 86 -13.92 -7.15 15.12
CA VAL A 86 -13.82 -8.45 15.76
C VAL A 86 -12.76 -8.43 16.87
N GLY A 87 -11.58 -7.81 16.63
CA GLY A 87 -10.52 -7.72 17.65
C GLY A 87 -10.97 -6.99 18.90
N VAL A 88 -11.58 -5.82 18.76
CA VAL A 88 -12.11 -5.05 19.90
C VAL A 88 -13.22 -5.81 20.61
N TRP A 89 -14.18 -6.38 19.84
CA TRP A 89 -15.30 -7.14 20.42
C TRP A 89 -14.80 -8.35 21.21
N GLN A 90 -13.88 -9.13 20.68
CA GLN A 90 -13.30 -10.28 21.38
C GLN A 90 -12.56 -9.88 22.66
N GLY A 91 -11.79 -8.79 22.60
CA GLY A 91 -11.10 -8.32 23.80
C GLY A 91 -12.04 -7.84 24.90
N VAL A 92 -13.11 -7.11 24.55
CA VAL A 92 -14.14 -6.68 25.51
C VAL A 92 -14.89 -7.89 26.10
N HIS A 93 -15.20 -8.90 25.26
CA HIS A 93 -15.85 -10.12 25.73
C HIS A 93 -14.96 -10.90 26.73
N GLU A 94 -13.66 -11.03 26.46
CA GLU A 94 -12.70 -11.69 27.35
C GLU A 94 -12.54 -10.96 28.71
N LEU A 95 -12.67 -9.63 28.71
CA LEU A 95 -12.66 -8.85 29.95
C LEU A 95 -13.92 -9.11 30.79
N SER A 96 -15.05 -9.40 30.15
CA SER A 96 -16.34 -9.62 30.81
C SER A 96 -16.55 -11.07 31.26
N GLU A 97 -16.09 -12.02 30.46
CA GLU A 97 -16.19 -13.46 30.69
C GLU A 97 -14.84 -14.14 30.43
N PRO A 98 -13.92 -14.10 31.42
CA PRO A 98 -12.58 -14.62 31.25
C PRO A 98 -12.56 -16.12 30.92
N GLY A 99 -12.00 -16.47 29.75
CA GLY A 99 -11.77 -17.85 29.35
C GLY A 99 -10.50 -18.41 30.02
N GLY A 100 -10.51 -19.70 30.37
CA GLY A 100 -9.28 -20.38 30.81
C GLY A 100 -8.41 -20.80 29.62
N GLY A 101 -7.21 -20.30 29.53
CA GLY A 101 -6.20 -20.78 28.57
C GLY A 101 -5.66 -22.15 28.99
N SER A 102 -5.31 -23.03 28.04
CA SER A 102 -4.87 -24.37 28.38
C SER A 102 -3.60 -24.87 27.67
N ASP A 103 -3.25 -24.36 26.49
CA ASP A 103 -2.10 -24.85 25.74
C ASP A 103 -1.19 -23.72 25.19
N TYR A 104 -0.45 -23.10 26.09
CA TYR A 104 0.44 -21.98 25.76
C TYR A 104 1.59 -22.39 24.82
N VAL A 105 2.04 -23.67 24.85
CA VAL A 105 3.18 -24.15 24.04
C VAL A 105 2.82 -24.06 22.56
N VAL A 106 1.61 -24.52 22.18
CA VAL A 106 1.10 -24.43 20.81
C VAL A 106 0.97 -22.96 20.39
N GLY A 107 0.45 -22.10 21.28
CA GLY A 107 0.33 -20.66 21.03
C GLY A 107 1.66 -20.00 20.68
N TYR A 108 2.68 -20.17 21.53
CA TYR A 108 4.02 -19.60 21.29
C TYR A 108 4.69 -20.18 20.05
N ALA A 109 4.54 -21.47 19.78
CA ALA A 109 5.10 -22.08 18.59
C ALA A 109 4.51 -21.44 17.31
N VAL A 110 3.18 -21.26 17.26
CA VAL A 110 2.51 -20.64 16.10
C VAL A 110 2.88 -19.15 16.00
N ILE A 111 2.89 -18.39 17.11
CA ILE A 111 3.33 -16.99 17.10
C ILE A 111 4.77 -16.89 16.59
N GLY A 112 5.68 -17.75 17.07
CA GLY A 112 7.08 -17.75 16.67
C GLY A 112 7.27 -18.04 15.17
N VAL A 113 6.59 -19.06 14.64
CA VAL A 113 6.64 -19.40 13.22
C VAL A 113 6.04 -18.27 12.38
N SER A 114 4.88 -17.73 12.77
CA SER A 114 4.25 -16.62 12.08
C SER A 114 5.15 -15.38 12.07
N PHE A 115 5.79 -15.05 13.20
CA PHE A 115 6.71 -13.91 13.31
C PHE A 115 7.90 -14.03 12.34
N VAL A 116 8.43 -15.23 12.16
CA VAL A 116 9.52 -15.47 11.19
C VAL A 116 9.02 -15.30 9.75
N LEU A 117 7.85 -15.84 9.43
CA LEU A 117 7.29 -15.75 8.06
C LEU A 117 6.93 -14.31 7.69
N GLU A 118 6.20 -13.60 8.57
CA GLU A 118 5.86 -12.19 8.38
C GLU A 118 7.13 -11.30 8.36
N GLY A 119 8.12 -11.61 9.21
CA GLY A 119 9.40 -10.93 9.22
C GLY A 119 10.18 -11.06 7.92
N VAL A 120 10.16 -12.23 7.29
CA VAL A 120 10.78 -12.44 5.97
C VAL A 120 10.07 -11.62 4.90
N SER A 121 8.73 -11.60 4.89
CA SER A 121 7.91 -10.78 3.98
C SER A 121 8.24 -9.29 4.17
N PHE A 122 8.21 -8.81 5.41
CA PHE A 122 8.51 -7.42 5.75
C PHE A 122 9.90 -6.98 5.31
N VAL A 123 10.93 -7.82 5.51
CA VAL A 123 12.30 -7.53 5.05
C VAL A 123 12.37 -7.43 3.53
N GLN A 124 11.65 -8.30 2.80
CA GLN A 124 11.58 -8.22 1.34
C GLN A 124 10.91 -6.92 0.88
N THR A 125 9.81 -6.53 1.52
CA THR A 125 9.09 -5.28 1.26
C THR A 125 9.97 -4.06 1.54
N ILE A 126 10.70 -4.04 2.67
CA ILE A 126 11.69 -2.99 2.98
C ILE A 126 12.76 -2.88 1.91
N ARG A 127 13.30 -4.01 1.41
CA ARG A 127 14.33 -3.99 0.35
C ARG A 127 13.80 -3.40 -0.96
N GLN A 128 12.54 -3.65 -1.29
CA GLN A 128 11.91 -3.04 -2.47
C GLN A 128 11.69 -1.54 -2.28
N LEU A 129 11.21 -1.12 -1.11
CA LEU A 129 11.00 0.29 -0.78
C LEU A 129 12.29 1.10 -0.73
N ARG A 130 13.38 0.53 -0.20
CA ARG A 130 14.69 1.21 -0.14
C ARG A 130 15.18 1.64 -1.50
N LYS A 131 15.05 0.81 -2.52
CA LYS A 131 15.44 1.19 -3.89
C LYS A 131 14.74 2.46 -4.35
N GLY A 132 13.42 2.55 -4.17
CA GLY A 132 12.66 3.74 -4.53
C GLY A 132 12.91 4.95 -3.62
N ALA A 133 13.21 4.72 -2.34
CA ALA A 133 13.53 5.77 -1.37
C ALA A 133 14.88 6.42 -1.68
N ASP A 134 15.92 5.62 -1.97
CA ASP A 134 17.26 6.07 -2.31
C ASP A 134 17.23 6.92 -3.60
N ASP A 135 16.50 6.50 -4.63
CA ASP A 135 16.32 7.23 -5.89
C ASP A 135 15.68 8.62 -5.68
N LEU A 136 14.86 8.76 -4.65
CA LEU A 136 14.15 10.00 -4.35
C LEU A 136 14.79 10.82 -3.21
N GLY A 137 15.79 10.26 -2.51
CA GLY A 137 16.46 10.89 -1.36
C GLY A 137 15.52 11.06 -0.16
N ARG A 138 14.66 10.05 0.11
CA ARG A 138 13.66 10.08 1.18
C ARG A 138 13.96 9.10 2.29
N ASP A 139 13.37 9.39 3.47
CA ASP A 139 13.30 8.39 4.52
C ASP A 139 12.41 7.21 4.11
N LEU A 140 12.76 6.01 4.58
CA LEU A 140 12.08 4.77 4.21
C LEU A 140 10.58 4.79 4.57
N PHE A 141 10.25 5.22 5.79
CA PHE A 141 8.86 5.26 6.25
C PHE A 141 8.03 6.30 5.51
N GLU A 142 8.61 7.48 5.27
CA GLU A 142 7.98 8.52 4.46
C GLU A 142 7.70 8.01 3.05
N HIS A 143 8.70 7.35 2.42
CA HIS A 143 8.55 6.78 1.09
C HIS A 143 7.47 5.67 1.07
N ALA A 144 7.47 4.77 2.05
CA ALA A 144 6.50 3.69 2.15
C ALA A 144 5.04 4.19 2.18
N LEU A 145 4.78 5.28 2.92
CA LEU A 145 3.44 5.86 3.04
C LEU A 145 3.09 6.81 1.88
N ALA A 146 4.09 7.41 1.22
CA ALA A 146 3.90 8.38 0.13
C ALA A 146 3.84 7.72 -1.26
N THR A 147 4.36 6.50 -1.42
CA THR A 147 4.43 5.81 -2.73
C THR A 147 3.08 5.73 -3.43
N SER A 148 3.09 5.91 -4.76
CA SER A 148 1.91 5.69 -5.61
C SER A 148 1.60 4.21 -5.86
N ASN A 149 2.52 3.31 -5.51
CA ASN A 149 2.30 1.88 -5.59
C ASN A 149 1.45 1.40 -4.41
N SER A 150 0.13 1.32 -4.62
CA SER A 150 -0.84 0.93 -3.58
C SER A 150 -0.58 -0.46 -3.02
N THR A 151 -0.14 -1.40 -3.87
CA THR A 151 0.18 -2.77 -3.46
C THR A 151 1.37 -2.78 -2.49
N LEU A 152 2.46 -2.11 -2.83
CA LEU A 152 3.67 -2.09 -2.00
C LEU A 152 3.41 -1.38 -0.65
N ARG A 153 2.61 -0.31 -0.67
CA ARG A 153 2.18 0.38 0.55
C ARG A 153 1.28 -0.49 1.42
N ALA A 154 0.31 -1.22 0.81
CA ALA A 154 -0.57 -2.13 1.54
C ALA A 154 0.23 -3.23 2.23
N VAL A 155 1.08 -3.95 1.48
CA VAL A 155 1.92 -5.04 2.02
C VAL A 155 2.83 -4.53 3.15
N PHE A 156 3.47 -3.35 2.99
CA PHE A 156 4.28 -2.76 4.07
C PHE A 156 3.47 -2.50 5.34
N THR A 157 2.27 -1.92 5.20
CA THR A 157 1.41 -1.58 6.34
C THR A 157 0.87 -2.85 7.00
N GLU A 158 0.46 -3.85 6.22
CA GLU A 158 -0.06 -5.13 6.69
C GLU A 158 1.02 -5.94 7.41
N ASP A 159 2.20 -6.16 6.79
CA ASP A 159 3.32 -6.88 7.41
C ASP A 159 3.78 -6.23 8.72
N PHE A 160 3.90 -4.88 8.74
CA PHE A 160 4.26 -4.14 9.95
C PHE A 160 3.21 -4.32 11.06
N THR A 161 1.92 -4.22 10.69
CA THR A 161 0.80 -4.40 11.62
C THR A 161 0.77 -5.83 12.16
N ALA A 162 0.98 -6.85 11.32
CA ALA A 162 1.03 -8.24 11.71
C ALA A 162 2.17 -8.54 12.70
N LEU A 163 3.38 -8.01 12.45
CA LEU A 163 4.52 -8.19 13.37
C LEU A 163 4.24 -7.58 14.75
N VAL A 164 3.67 -6.36 14.80
CA VAL A 164 3.30 -5.71 16.06
C VAL A 164 2.17 -6.49 16.75
N ALA A 165 1.18 -6.96 16.02
CA ALA A 165 0.07 -7.76 16.53
C ALA A 165 0.54 -9.08 17.14
N LEU A 166 1.50 -9.78 16.50
CA LEU A 166 2.11 -11.00 17.04
C LEU A 166 2.85 -10.75 18.34
N VAL A 167 3.57 -9.62 18.46
CA VAL A 167 4.21 -9.23 19.71
C VAL A 167 3.17 -8.97 20.82
N LEU A 168 2.09 -8.24 20.50
CA LEU A 168 1.01 -7.96 21.45
C LEU A 168 0.30 -9.25 21.90
N ALA A 169 0.01 -10.17 20.95
CA ALA A 169 -0.57 -11.47 21.26
C ALA A 169 0.35 -12.31 22.17
N GLY A 170 1.66 -12.36 21.85
CA GLY A 170 2.64 -13.07 22.66
C GLY A 170 2.77 -12.49 24.07
N LEU A 171 2.78 -11.17 24.21
CA LEU A 171 2.82 -10.49 25.51
C LEU A 171 1.51 -10.70 26.30
N GLY A 172 0.35 -10.59 25.67
CA GLY A 172 -0.95 -10.85 26.31
C GLY A 172 -1.01 -12.26 26.89
N MET A 173 -0.63 -13.25 26.08
CA MET A 173 -0.55 -14.65 26.47
C MET A 173 0.47 -14.90 27.59
N ALA A 174 1.66 -14.27 27.52
CA ALA A 174 2.70 -14.43 28.53
C ALA A 174 2.27 -13.85 29.88
N LEU A 175 1.68 -12.67 29.89
CA LEU A 175 1.15 -12.04 31.11
C LEU A 175 0.00 -12.86 31.70
N HIS A 176 -0.91 -13.38 30.88
CA HIS A 176 -1.96 -14.28 31.32
C HIS A 176 -1.38 -15.54 31.98
N GLN A 177 -0.40 -16.19 31.34
CA GLN A 177 0.26 -17.40 31.89
C GLN A 177 0.96 -17.13 33.22
N LEU A 178 1.66 -16.00 33.35
CA LEU A 178 2.44 -15.66 34.54
C LEU A 178 1.59 -15.21 35.73
N THR A 179 0.50 -14.50 35.48
CA THR A 179 -0.35 -13.88 36.49
C THR A 179 -1.61 -14.64 36.80
N GLY A 180 -2.05 -15.53 35.88
CA GLY A 180 -3.34 -16.20 35.95
C GLY A 180 -4.53 -15.29 35.63
N VAL A 181 -4.27 -14.03 35.18
CA VAL A 181 -5.30 -13.03 34.93
C VAL A 181 -5.58 -12.96 33.41
N ALA A 182 -6.71 -13.50 32.96
CA ALA A 182 -7.11 -13.53 31.54
C ALA A 182 -7.31 -12.13 30.92
N ALA A 183 -7.55 -11.11 31.75
CA ALA A 183 -7.71 -9.73 31.26
C ALA A 183 -6.53 -9.22 30.44
N TYR A 184 -5.30 -9.69 30.67
CA TYR A 184 -4.13 -9.30 29.86
C TYR A 184 -4.26 -9.75 28.40
N ASP A 185 -4.80 -10.94 28.16
CA ASP A 185 -5.05 -11.45 26.81
C ASP A 185 -6.17 -10.64 26.12
N GLY A 186 -7.23 -10.31 26.87
CA GLY A 186 -8.29 -9.42 26.41
C GLY A 186 -7.79 -8.02 26.03
N VAL A 187 -6.92 -7.42 26.85
CA VAL A 187 -6.29 -6.13 26.52
C VAL A 187 -5.42 -6.24 25.27
N GLY A 188 -4.65 -7.33 25.13
CA GLY A 188 -3.87 -7.61 23.93
C GLY A 188 -4.75 -7.62 22.66
N SER A 189 -5.91 -8.31 22.72
CA SER A 189 -6.90 -8.36 21.63
C SER A 189 -7.43 -6.97 21.27
N ILE A 190 -7.78 -6.13 22.25
CA ILE A 190 -8.23 -4.75 22.01
C ILE A 190 -7.13 -3.93 21.34
N LEU A 191 -5.89 -4.03 21.80
CA LEU A 191 -4.77 -3.30 21.21
C LEU A 191 -4.50 -3.71 19.77
N ILE A 192 -4.60 -5.01 19.45
CA ILE A 192 -4.50 -5.51 18.08
C ILE A 192 -5.63 -4.92 17.22
N GLY A 193 -6.89 -4.96 17.71
CA GLY A 193 -8.01 -4.35 17.00
C GLY A 193 -7.82 -2.86 16.72
N LEU A 194 -7.34 -2.09 17.72
CA LEU A 194 -7.05 -0.65 17.54
C LEU A 194 -5.89 -0.41 16.56
N LEU A 195 -4.86 -1.25 16.58
CA LEU A 195 -3.77 -1.20 15.61
C LEU A 195 -4.29 -1.39 14.18
N MET A 196 -5.21 -2.33 13.96
CA MET A 196 -5.87 -2.54 12.67
C MET A 196 -6.73 -1.33 12.23
N VAL A 197 -7.39 -0.63 13.17
CA VAL A 197 -8.05 0.65 12.86
C VAL A 197 -7.06 1.66 12.31
N VAL A 198 -5.91 1.82 12.97
CA VAL A 198 -4.89 2.78 12.53
C VAL A 198 -4.37 2.42 11.14
N ALA A 199 -4.03 1.16 10.90
CA ALA A 199 -3.56 0.68 9.59
C ALA A 199 -4.60 0.93 8.50
N ALA A 200 -5.87 0.57 8.74
CA ALA A 200 -6.96 0.77 7.79
C ALA A 200 -7.18 2.27 7.47
N VAL A 201 -7.16 3.15 8.47
CA VAL A 201 -7.32 4.60 8.27
C VAL A 201 -6.17 5.17 7.43
N ILE A 202 -4.94 4.72 7.65
CA ILE A 202 -3.78 5.11 6.83
C ILE A 202 -3.98 4.68 5.38
N LEU A 203 -4.39 3.43 5.13
CA LEU A 203 -4.59 2.91 3.78
C LEU A 203 -5.78 3.56 3.08
N ILE A 204 -6.92 3.72 3.77
CA ILE A 204 -8.13 4.37 3.23
C ILE A 204 -7.81 5.81 2.83
N SER A 205 -7.20 6.60 3.71
CA SER A 205 -6.88 8.00 3.43
C SER A 205 -5.83 8.15 2.32
N SER A 206 -4.84 7.25 2.26
CA SER A 206 -3.81 7.26 1.21
C SER A 206 -4.37 6.89 -0.17
N ASN A 207 -5.20 5.84 -0.25
CA ASN A 207 -5.86 5.44 -1.49
C ASN A 207 -6.88 6.49 -1.94
N GLY A 208 -7.65 7.07 -1.00
CA GLY A 208 -8.60 8.15 -1.28
C GLY A 208 -7.93 9.38 -1.91
N ARG A 209 -6.77 9.81 -1.40
CA ARG A 209 -6.00 10.93 -1.99
C ARG A 209 -5.54 10.63 -3.42
N LEU A 210 -5.12 9.41 -3.71
CA LEU A 210 -4.70 9.01 -5.07
C LEU A 210 -5.88 8.92 -6.03
N LEU A 211 -7.05 8.50 -5.57
CA LEU A 211 -8.29 8.52 -6.35
C LEU A 211 -8.77 9.95 -6.63
N ALA A 212 -8.62 10.86 -5.66
CA ALA A 212 -8.98 12.26 -5.80
C ALA A 212 -8.02 13.08 -6.70
N GLY A 213 -6.95 12.47 -7.22
CA GLY A 213 -6.00 13.16 -8.10
C GLY A 213 -4.86 13.85 -7.34
N LYS A 214 -4.07 13.06 -6.59
CA LYS A 214 -2.90 13.59 -5.89
C LYS A 214 -1.86 14.09 -6.90
N PRO A 215 -1.47 15.40 -6.86
CA PRO A 215 -0.36 15.89 -7.65
C PRO A 215 0.96 15.28 -7.16
N ILE A 216 1.98 15.30 -8.02
CA ILE A 216 3.35 14.92 -7.60
C ILE A 216 3.90 15.94 -6.61
N GLU A 217 4.89 15.52 -5.84
CA GLU A 217 5.53 16.38 -4.87
C GLU A 217 6.35 17.50 -5.51
N PRO A 218 6.47 18.67 -4.83
CA PRO A 218 7.20 19.82 -5.39
C PRO A 218 8.61 19.50 -5.83
N ALA A 219 9.35 18.67 -5.09
CA ALA A 219 10.72 18.26 -5.44
C ALA A 219 10.78 17.40 -6.71
N GLN A 220 9.82 16.48 -6.88
CA GLN A 220 9.69 15.67 -8.12
C GLN A 220 9.30 16.57 -9.29
N ARG A 221 8.34 17.48 -9.09
CA ARG A 221 7.91 18.45 -10.09
C ARG A 221 9.11 19.30 -10.56
N ALA A 222 9.92 19.80 -9.64
CA ALA A 222 11.12 20.58 -9.98
C ALA A 222 12.14 19.79 -10.82
N ARG A 223 12.38 18.51 -10.49
CA ARG A 223 13.25 17.62 -11.27
C ARG A 223 12.70 17.38 -12.68
N MET A 224 11.38 17.20 -12.83
CA MET A 224 10.74 17.02 -14.14
C MET A 224 10.81 18.28 -14.99
N ILE A 225 10.59 19.46 -14.40
CA ILE A 225 10.78 20.75 -15.11
C ILE A 225 12.25 20.92 -15.55
N ALA A 226 13.19 20.57 -14.69
CA ALA A 226 14.62 20.62 -15.04
C ALA A 226 14.98 19.65 -16.19
N ALA A 227 14.40 18.44 -16.18
CA ALA A 227 14.58 17.47 -17.25
C ALA A 227 13.97 17.95 -18.59
N LEU A 228 12.78 18.56 -18.56
CA LEU A 228 12.18 19.17 -19.75
C LEU A 228 13.03 20.33 -20.30
N ARG A 229 13.55 21.19 -19.44
CA ARG A 229 14.45 22.29 -19.84
C ARG A 229 15.80 21.83 -20.36
N ALA A 230 16.21 20.61 -20.10
CA ALA A 230 17.44 20.04 -20.62
C ALA A 230 17.29 19.52 -22.07
N GLU A 231 16.07 19.43 -22.60
CA GLU A 231 15.80 19.07 -23.99
C GLU A 231 16.19 20.26 -24.89
N PRO A 232 17.04 20.04 -25.92
CA PRO A 232 17.59 21.13 -26.73
C PRO A 232 16.53 21.92 -27.50
N GLU A 233 15.37 21.33 -27.74
CA GLU A 233 14.26 21.98 -28.44
C GLU A 233 13.42 22.88 -27.53
N ILE A 234 13.56 22.78 -26.19
CA ILE A 234 12.75 23.54 -25.23
C ILE A 234 13.54 24.75 -24.70
N GLU A 235 13.07 25.94 -24.99
CA GLU A 235 13.62 27.20 -24.45
C GLU A 235 13.11 27.46 -23.04
N CYS A 236 11.78 27.29 -22.81
CA CYS A 236 11.16 27.56 -21.52
C CYS A 236 10.00 26.57 -21.26
N VAL A 237 9.78 26.26 -19.97
CA VAL A 237 8.58 25.59 -19.48
C VAL A 237 7.79 26.63 -18.70
N ALA A 238 6.68 27.09 -19.27
CA ALA A 238 5.83 28.14 -18.70
C ALA A 238 4.89 27.55 -17.64
N PHE A 239 4.30 26.40 -17.92
CA PHE A 239 3.38 25.71 -17.02
C PHE A 239 3.66 24.21 -17.03
N MET A 240 3.46 23.55 -15.89
CA MET A 240 3.45 22.09 -15.81
C MET A 240 2.46 21.61 -14.76
N TYR A 241 1.50 20.80 -15.20
CA TYR A 241 0.61 20.00 -14.37
C TYR A 241 1.03 18.54 -14.44
N SER A 242 0.95 17.85 -13.30
CA SER A 242 1.22 16.42 -13.26
C SER A 242 0.42 15.75 -12.15
N GLU A 243 -0.11 14.58 -12.48
CA GLU A 243 -1.01 13.82 -11.62
C GLU A 243 -0.70 12.32 -11.70
N VAL A 244 -0.88 11.62 -10.57
CA VAL A 244 -0.77 10.17 -10.51
C VAL A 244 -2.04 9.54 -11.08
N ILE A 245 -1.91 8.78 -12.17
CA ILE A 245 -3.02 8.09 -12.86
C ILE A 245 -3.03 6.58 -12.63
N GLY A 246 -2.07 6.07 -11.87
CA GLY A 246 -1.97 4.65 -11.53
C GLY A 246 -0.65 4.34 -10.82
N PRO A 247 -0.44 3.10 -10.37
CA PRO A 247 0.82 2.69 -9.76
C PRO A 247 2.00 3.00 -10.67
N GLU A 248 2.90 3.87 -10.18
CA GLU A 248 4.09 4.30 -10.92
C GLU A 248 3.80 4.91 -12.31
N ARG A 249 2.61 5.48 -12.52
CA ARG A 249 2.20 6.11 -13.78
C ARG A 249 1.70 7.53 -13.56
N LEU A 250 2.28 8.45 -14.32
CA LEU A 250 2.00 9.88 -14.26
C LEU A 250 1.36 10.37 -15.57
N LEU A 251 0.41 11.28 -15.43
CA LEU A 251 -0.02 12.20 -16.47
C LEU A 251 0.86 13.46 -16.35
N ILE A 252 1.39 13.94 -17.46
CA ILE A 252 2.12 15.20 -17.56
C ILE A 252 1.42 16.06 -18.62
N ILE A 253 1.08 17.29 -18.25
CA ILE A 253 0.63 18.33 -19.16
C ILE A 253 1.58 19.50 -18.97
N ALA A 254 2.27 19.93 -20.00
CA ALA A 254 3.18 21.06 -19.92
C ALA A 254 3.01 22.02 -21.09
N SER A 255 3.10 23.32 -20.77
CA SER A 255 3.14 24.41 -21.75
C SER A 255 4.59 24.83 -21.93
N VAL A 256 5.12 24.74 -23.15
CA VAL A 256 6.53 24.97 -23.46
C VAL A 256 6.71 25.95 -24.60
N THR A 257 7.78 26.76 -24.51
CA THR A 257 8.28 27.55 -25.62
C THR A 257 9.39 26.76 -26.30
N LEU A 258 9.32 26.60 -27.62
CA LEU A 258 10.38 25.95 -28.39
C LEU A 258 11.45 26.95 -28.84
N ALA A 259 12.69 26.49 -28.89
CA ALA A 259 13.82 27.30 -29.35
C ALA A 259 13.82 27.44 -30.87
N GLY A 260 13.96 28.66 -31.39
CA GLY A 260 14.03 28.96 -32.79
C GLY A 260 12.70 29.22 -33.50
N ASP A 261 12.76 29.60 -34.75
CA ASP A 261 11.59 29.84 -35.60
C ASP A 261 11.22 28.56 -36.36
N HIS A 262 9.98 28.10 -36.21
CA HIS A 262 9.50 26.86 -36.80
C HIS A 262 8.19 27.09 -37.53
N THR A 263 8.02 26.40 -38.63
CA THR A 263 6.71 26.29 -39.31
C THR A 263 5.73 25.47 -38.50
N GLN A 264 4.44 25.63 -38.71
CA GLN A 264 3.41 24.87 -38.02
C GLN A 264 3.63 23.34 -38.11
N ALA A 265 4.09 22.87 -39.29
CA ALA A 265 4.35 21.43 -39.51
C ALA A 265 5.55 20.93 -38.68
N GLU A 266 6.61 21.72 -38.57
CA GLU A 266 7.80 21.43 -37.75
C GLU A 266 7.44 21.44 -36.26
N LEU A 267 6.68 22.45 -35.79
CA LEU A 267 6.20 22.49 -34.41
C LEU A 267 5.43 21.21 -34.04
N ALA A 268 4.49 20.78 -34.90
CA ALA A 268 3.73 19.56 -34.65
C ALA A 268 4.59 18.28 -34.68
N ALA A 269 5.68 18.27 -35.44
CA ALA A 269 6.62 17.15 -35.49
C ALA A 269 7.51 17.10 -34.22
N ILE A 270 8.05 18.24 -33.81
CA ILE A 270 8.90 18.39 -32.59
C ILE A 270 8.08 18.00 -31.34
N MET A 271 6.87 18.55 -31.20
CA MET A 271 6.01 18.27 -30.05
C MET A 271 5.72 16.77 -29.93
N ARG A 272 5.31 16.11 -31.04
CA ARG A 272 5.05 14.66 -31.04
C ARG A 272 6.30 13.83 -30.75
N ASP A 273 7.48 14.30 -31.14
CA ASP A 273 8.71 13.58 -30.81
C ASP A 273 9.09 13.73 -29.34
N LEU A 274 8.96 14.92 -28.78
CA LEU A 274 9.14 15.19 -27.35
C LEU A 274 8.18 14.36 -26.51
N GLU A 275 6.89 14.34 -26.84
CA GLU A 275 5.89 13.51 -26.14
C GLU A 275 6.25 12.02 -26.20
N ARG A 276 6.69 11.50 -27.35
CA ARG A 276 7.15 10.11 -27.49
C ARG A 276 8.39 9.82 -26.66
N ARG A 277 9.34 10.76 -26.56
CA ARG A 277 10.55 10.62 -25.72
C ARG A 277 10.18 10.57 -24.24
N LEU A 278 9.28 11.45 -23.79
CA LEU A 278 8.77 11.46 -22.41
C LEU A 278 8.05 10.15 -22.09
N MET A 279 7.19 9.64 -22.96
CA MET A 279 6.47 8.38 -22.75
C MET A 279 7.36 7.13 -22.80
N LYS A 280 8.64 7.21 -23.20
CA LYS A 280 9.59 6.11 -23.05
C LYS A 280 10.02 5.91 -21.59
N HIS A 281 9.92 6.93 -20.75
CA HIS A 281 10.17 6.77 -19.31
C HIS A 281 9.03 5.98 -18.68
N HIS A 282 9.36 4.90 -18.00
CA HIS A 282 8.36 3.94 -17.50
C HIS A 282 7.35 4.55 -16.51
N TYR A 283 7.71 5.64 -15.84
CA TYR A 283 6.80 6.38 -14.95
C TYR A 283 5.82 7.31 -15.68
N VAL A 284 6.01 7.58 -16.99
CA VAL A 284 5.15 8.47 -17.75
C VAL A 284 4.08 7.65 -18.45
N GLY A 285 2.83 7.77 -18.00
CA GLY A 285 1.70 7.08 -18.58
C GLY A 285 1.13 7.81 -19.81
N LEU A 286 1.11 9.14 -19.74
CA LEU A 286 0.71 10.04 -20.82
C LEU A 286 1.41 11.38 -20.66
N ALA A 287 1.96 11.90 -21.74
CA ALA A 287 2.48 13.26 -21.83
C ALA A 287 1.73 14.03 -22.93
N VAL A 288 1.28 15.23 -22.59
CA VAL A 288 0.67 16.18 -23.50
C VAL A 288 1.43 17.49 -23.40
N LEU A 289 2.02 17.92 -24.50
CA LEU A 289 2.72 19.19 -24.59
C LEU A 289 1.87 20.19 -25.39
N THR A 290 1.84 21.43 -24.92
CA THR A 290 1.20 22.55 -25.60
C THR A 290 2.22 23.67 -25.78
N LEU A 291 2.01 24.53 -26.78
CA LEU A 291 2.82 25.72 -26.92
C LEU A 291 2.40 26.76 -25.88
N ALA A 292 3.37 27.39 -25.25
CA ALA A 292 3.13 28.49 -24.32
C ALA A 292 2.54 29.70 -25.07
N THR A 293 1.57 30.33 -24.40
CA THR A 293 1.00 31.58 -24.84
C THR A 293 1.64 32.76 -24.07
N PRO A 294 1.56 34.01 -24.57
CA PRO A 294 2.12 35.16 -23.87
C PRO A 294 1.57 35.38 -22.45
N ASP A 295 0.44 34.74 -22.11
CA ASP A 295 -0.27 34.86 -20.83
C ASP A 295 0.06 33.69 -19.88
N ASP A 296 0.81 32.67 -20.30
CA ASP A 296 1.29 31.57 -19.46
C ASP A 296 2.58 31.99 -18.73
#